data_65869b958e2a8288c9484b39528c016c
#
_entry.id   65869b958e2a8288c9484b39528c016c
#
_cell.length_a   1.000
_cell.length_b   1.000
_cell.length_c   1.000
_cell.angle_alpha   90.00
_cell.angle_beta   90.00
_cell.angle_gamma   90.00
#
_symmetry.space_group_name_H-M   'P 1'
#
loop_
_entity.id
_entity.type
_entity.pdbx_description
1 polymer ?
#
loop_
_entity_poly.entity_id
_entity_poly.type
_entity_poly.pdbx_seq_one_letter_code
_entity_poly.pdbx_strand_id
1 'polypeptide(L)' 'MVRKEDLREVKTLGWLRRNATNKADKAYADKLYRKTLFELYARHVSLTGQTYYPPLHNEIYEEYQLLEDSENI' A
#
# COMPACT_ATOMS: atom_id res chain seq x y z
N MET A 1 -7.45 -10.93 -11.29
CA MET A 1 -5.99 -10.69 -11.33
C MET A 1 -5.68 -9.27 -10.87
N VAL A 2 -4.65 -9.09 -10.08
CA VAL A 2 -4.23 -7.75 -9.66
C VAL A 2 -3.60 -7.04 -10.86
N ARG A 3 -4.07 -5.83 -11.17
CA ARG A 3 -3.64 -5.07 -12.34
C ARG A 3 -2.58 -4.03 -11.96
N LYS A 4 -1.88 -3.50 -12.97
CA LYS A 4 -0.90 -2.42 -12.78
C LYS A 4 -1.55 -1.18 -12.16
N GLU A 5 -2.79 -0.89 -12.52
CA GLU A 5 -3.55 0.24 -11.98
C GLU A 5 -3.77 0.09 -10.48
N ASP A 6 -4.02 -1.15 -10.02
CA ASP A 6 -4.22 -1.44 -8.60
C ASP A 6 -2.94 -1.18 -7.80
N LEU A 7 -1.79 -1.60 -8.34
CA LEU A 7 -0.49 -1.34 -7.73
C LEU A 7 -0.16 0.16 -7.70
N ARG A 8 -0.54 0.87 -8.77
CA ARG A 8 -0.34 2.32 -8.84
C ARG A 8 -1.16 3.04 -7.79
N GLU A 9 -2.39 2.58 -7.54
CA GLU A 9 -3.27 3.14 -6.51
C GLU A 9 -2.64 2.97 -5.13
N VAL A 10 -2.14 1.78 -4.82
CA VAL A 10 -1.44 1.50 -3.56
C VAL A 10 -0.23 2.42 -3.41
N LYS A 11 0.55 2.59 -4.46
CA LYS A 11 1.73 3.45 -4.47
C LYS A 11 1.35 4.90 -4.22
N THR A 12 0.28 5.38 -4.86
CA THR A 12 -0.23 6.75 -4.66
C THR A 12 -0.69 6.97 -3.23
N LEU A 13 -1.42 6.01 -2.66
CA LEU A 13 -1.89 6.10 -1.27
C LEU A 13 -0.73 6.08 -0.29
N GLY A 14 0.30 5.29 -0.56
CA GLY A 14 1.52 5.28 0.25
C GLY A 14 2.22 6.64 0.22
N TRP A 15 2.33 7.24 -0.97
CA TRP A 15 2.90 8.58 -1.13
C TRP A 15 2.11 9.62 -0.34
N LEU A 16 0.78 9.59 -0.45
CA LEU A 16 -0.09 10.51 0.28
C LEU A 16 0.10 10.35 1.79
N ARG A 17 0.17 9.10 2.27
CA ARG A 17 0.39 8.81 3.68
C ARG A 17 1.68 9.42 4.20
N ARG A 18 2.77 9.31 3.43
CA ARG A 18 4.08 9.84 3.82
C ARG A 18 4.15 11.36 3.75
N ASN A 19 3.40 11.97 2.84
CA ASN A 19 3.51 13.42 2.55
C ASN A 19 2.36 14.26 3.10
N ALA A 20 1.41 13.64 3.80
CA ALA A 20 0.31 14.39 4.43
C ALA A 20 0.86 15.33 5.52
N THR A 21 0.35 16.55 5.53
CA THR A 21 0.86 17.61 6.41
C THR A 21 0.18 17.63 7.78
N ASN A 22 -1.01 17.04 7.90
CA ASN A 22 -1.72 17.02 9.17
C ASN A 22 -2.13 15.59 9.54
N LYS A 23 -2.42 15.39 10.83
CA LYS A 23 -2.74 14.07 11.38
C LYS A 23 -4.01 13.47 10.79
N ALA A 24 -5.02 14.29 10.53
CA ALA A 24 -6.30 13.81 9.99
C ALA A 24 -6.12 13.25 8.58
N ASP A 25 -5.42 13.97 7.71
CA ASP A 25 -5.14 13.53 6.35
C ASP A 25 -4.25 12.28 6.34
N LYS A 26 -3.26 12.25 7.23
CA LYS A 26 -2.34 11.12 7.36
C LYS A 26 -3.09 9.85 7.79
N ALA A 27 -3.98 9.99 8.78
CA ALA A 27 -4.79 8.88 9.26
C ALA A 27 -5.75 8.38 8.17
N TYR A 28 -6.35 9.29 7.42
CA TYR A 28 -7.24 8.95 6.33
C TYR A 28 -6.50 8.18 5.21
N ALA A 29 -5.35 8.70 4.81
CA ALA A 29 -4.52 8.05 3.78
C ALA A 29 -4.03 6.67 4.24
N ASP A 30 -3.64 6.54 5.50
CA ASP A 30 -3.23 5.26 6.07
C ASP A 30 -4.38 4.24 6.06
N LYS A 31 -5.57 4.69 6.43
CA LYS A 31 -6.76 3.83 6.42
C LYS A 31 -7.07 3.33 5.02
N LEU A 32 -7.03 4.21 4.01
CA LEU A 32 -7.26 3.84 2.62
C LEU A 32 -6.18 2.91 2.10
N TYR A 33 -4.93 3.16 2.46
CA TYR A 33 -3.80 2.34 2.07
C TYR A 33 -3.98 0.90 2.56
N ARG A 34 -4.29 0.73 3.84
CA ARG A 34 -4.50 -0.58 4.45
C ARG A 34 -5.70 -1.30 3.84
N LYS A 35 -6.80 -0.57 3.63
CA LYS A 35 -8.01 -1.13 3.02
C LYS A 35 -7.72 -1.63 1.60
N THR A 36 -7.03 -0.83 0.80
CA THR A 36 -6.70 -1.18 -0.58
C THR A 36 -5.77 -2.39 -0.63
N LEU A 37 -4.77 -2.45 0.24
CA LEU A 37 -3.89 -3.61 0.35
C LEU A 37 -4.67 -4.88 0.68
N PHE A 38 -5.57 -4.79 1.66
CA PHE A 38 -6.38 -5.93 2.08
C PHE A 38 -7.25 -6.44 0.93
N GLU A 39 -7.87 -5.52 0.19
CA GLU A 39 -8.72 -5.87 -0.95
C GLU A 39 -7.92 -6.55 -2.07
N LEU A 40 -6.72 -6.06 -2.36
CA LEU A 40 -5.86 -6.65 -3.38
C LEU A 40 -5.40 -8.05 -2.98
N TYR A 41 -5.01 -8.24 -1.73
CA TYR A 41 -4.64 -9.56 -1.22
C TYR A 41 -5.81 -10.53 -1.27
N ALA A 42 -6.98 -10.09 -0.83
CA ALA A 42 -8.18 -10.93 -0.84
C ALA A 42 -8.53 -11.36 -2.27
N ARG A 43 -8.43 -10.44 -3.23
CA ARG A 43 -8.66 -10.74 -4.65
C ARG A 43 -7.64 -11.75 -5.18
N HIS A 44 -6.37 -11.54 -4.86
CA HIS A 44 -5.30 -12.43 -5.31
C HIS A 44 -5.49 -13.85 -4.77
N VAL A 45 -5.76 -13.98 -3.47
CA VAL A 45 -6.01 -15.28 -2.83
C VAL A 45 -7.22 -15.96 -3.45
N SER A 46 -8.30 -15.22 -3.69
CA SER A 46 -9.53 -15.75 -4.29
C SER A 46 -9.29 -16.30 -5.70
N LEU A 47 -8.43 -15.65 -6.49
CA LEU A 47 -8.16 -16.03 -7.87
C LEU A 47 -7.10 -17.12 -8.01
N THR A 48 -6.11 -17.15 -7.13
CA THR A 48 -4.94 -18.03 -7.27
C THR A 48 -4.82 -19.09 -6.18
N GLY A 49 -5.50 -18.90 -5.04
CA GLY A 49 -5.34 -19.74 -3.86
C GLY A 49 -4.02 -19.55 -3.13
N GLN A 50 -3.21 -18.57 -3.54
CA GLN A 50 -1.90 -18.31 -2.96
C GLN A 50 -1.89 -16.98 -2.21
N THR A 51 -1.19 -16.96 -1.08
CA THR A 51 -1.08 -15.76 -0.24
C THR A 51 0.09 -14.87 -0.63
N TYR A 52 1.02 -15.35 -1.44
CA TYR A 52 2.21 -14.60 -1.83
C TYR A 52 2.07 -14.06 -3.25
N TYR A 53 2.23 -12.75 -3.39
CA TYR A 53 2.21 -12.07 -4.68
C TYR A 53 3.42 -11.10 -4.72
N PRO A 54 4.53 -11.51 -5.39
CA PRO A 54 5.79 -10.74 -5.32
C PRO A 54 5.67 -9.26 -5.65
N PRO A 55 4.97 -8.81 -6.71
CA PRO A 55 4.88 -7.38 -6.99
C PRO A 55 4.28 -6.57 -5.85
N LEU A 56 3.26 -7.10 -5.19
CA LEU A 56 2.62 -6.42 -4.06
C LEU A 56 3.50 -6.44 -2.82
N HIS A 57 4.17 -7.55 -2.56
CA HIS A 57 5.09 -7.67 -1.42
C HIS A 57 6.28 -6.70 -1.58
N ASN A 58 6.81 -6.57 -2.80
CA ASN A 58 7.90 -5.65 -3.08
C ASN A 58 7.46 -4.20 -2.87
N GLU A 59 6.24 -3.86 -3.30
CA GLU A 59 5.68 -2.53 -3.12
C GLU A 59 5.51 -2.19 -1.63
N ILE A 60 5.02 -3.14 -0.84
CA ILE A 60 4.85 -2.96 0.62
C ILE A 60 6.21 -2.74 1.27
N TYR A 61 7.21 -3.53 0.89
CA TYR A 61 8.55 -3.43 1.44
C TYR A 61 9.18 -2.07 1.12
N GLU A 62 9.09 -1.63 -0.13
CA GLU A 62 9.59 -0.31 -0.54
C GLU A 62 8.89 0.81 0.22
N GLU A 63 7.57 0.74 0.35
CA GLU A 63 6.80 1.75 1.07
C GLU A 63 7.19 1.81 2.54
N TYR A 64 7.40 0.64 3.14
CA TYR A 64 7.84 0.57 4.53
C TYR A 64 9.20 1.23 4.72
N GLN A 65 10.15 0.98 3.80
CA GLN A 65 11.46 1.59 3.83
C GLN A 65 11.38 3.12 3.68
N LEU A 66 10.57 3.58 2.74
CA LEU A 66 10.38 5.01 2.51
C LEU A 66 9.75 5.70 3.73
N LEU A 67 8.79 5.06 4.36
CA LEU A 67 8.14 5.59 5.55
C LEU A 67 9.13 5.69 6.71
N GLU A 68 9.93 4.65 6.90
CA GLU A 68 10.96 4.63 7.94
C GLU A 68 12.00 5.71 7.73
N ASP A 69 12.48 5.88 6.49
CA ASP A 69 13.42 6.94 6.14
C ASP A 69 12.83 8.33 6.39
N SER A 70 11.54 8.51 6.07
CA SER A 70 10.82 9.75 6.30
C SER A 70 10.72 10.10 7.79
N GLU A 71 10.58 9.11 8.65
CA GLU A 71 10.46 9.30 10.10
C GLU A 71 11.80 9.54 10.78
N ASN A 72 12.90 9.16 10.14
CA ASN A 72 14.24 9.30 10.68
C ASN A 72 14.92 10.64 10.34
N ILE A 73 14.21 11.54 9.68
CA ILE A 73 14.70 12.90 9.37
C ILE A 73 14.32 13.87 10.53
#